data_da9bcd426cc16f290299ac66a81ebd93
#
_entry.id   da9bcd426cc16f290299ac66a81ebd93
#
_cell.length_a   1.000
_cell.length_b   1.000
_cell.length_c   1.000
_cell.angle_alpha   90.00
_cell.angle_beta   90.00
_cell.angle_gamma   90.00
#
_symmetry.space_group_name_H-M   'P 1'
#
loop_
_entity.id
_entity.type
_entity.pdbx_description
1 polymer ?
#
loop_
_entity_poly.entity_id
_entity_poly.type
_entity_poly.pdbx_seq_one_letter_code
_entity_poly.pdbx_strand_id
1 'polypeptide(L)'
;LVILLGLPVWAADKADDEQTIRNAATVLQAMVASKDVPASVVAKADCIIILPSVKKFAIGIGGTGGRGPMSCRAGKNFSGKWSAPAMYTIGGASAGFQIGGTATDFVLLIMAPEAVDKVLDSKVKVGQDLTAAAGPGITKAGSVGGSDILSYARAKGLFAGMSLSGSSLDPDGDANERLYGKAVSAREIVTGNAVKATPAGKSLVSLLNSKAAKHSN
;
A
#
# COMPACT_ATOMS: atom_id res chain seq x y z
N LEU A 1 21.98 23.32 34.06
CA LEU A 1 21.79 21.88 33.86
C LEU A 1 20.67 21.68 32.84
N VAL A 2 21.03 21.49 31.56
CA VAL A 2 20.04 21.22 30.48
C VAL A 2 19.80 19.71 30.51
N ILE A 3 18.62 19.29 30.99
CA ILE A 3 18.15 17.91 30.88
C ILE A 3 17.62 17.73 29.46
N LEU A 4 18.43 17.13 28.58
CA LEU A 4 17.99 16.60 27.31
C LEU A 4 17.12 15.35 27.59
N LEU A 5 15.81 15.56 27.64
CA LEU A 5 14.84 14.47 27.61
C LEU A 5 14.90 13.82 26.23
N GLY A 6 15.71 12.77 26.10
CA GLY A 6 15.69 11.93 24.91
C GLY A 6 14.28 11.33 24.75
N LEU A 7 13.64 11.57 23.61
CA LEU A 7 12.41 10.88 23.26
C LEU A 7 12.71 9.37 23.23
N PRO A 8 11.84 8.51 23.78
CA PRO A 8 12.03 7.07 23.69
C PRO A 8 12.06 6.66 22.22
N VAL A 9 12.92 5.73 21.86
CA VAL A 9 13.12 5.22 20.48
C VAL A 9 11.78 4.84 19.83
N TRP A 10 10.87 4.25 20.58
CA TRP A 10 9.51 3.90 20.13
C TRP A 10 8.67 5.10 19.64
N ALA A 11 8.87 6.27 20.21
CA ALA A 11 8.15 7.46 19.78
C ALA A 11 8.67 7.99 18.44
N ALA A 12 9.97 7.88 18.18
CA ALA A 12 10.57 8.23 16.90
C ALA A 12 10.09 7.27 15.79
N ASP A 13 10.10 5.96 16.04
CA ASP A 13 9.64 4.95 15.09
C ASP A 13 8.15 5.10 14.77
N LYS A 14 7.30 5.40 15.77
CA LYS A 14 5.88 5.70 15.55
C LYS A 14 5.68 6.96 14.71
N ALA A 15 6.48 7.99 14.92
CA ALA A 15 6.41 9.21 14.12
C ALA A 15 6.77 8.95 12.65
N ASP A 16 7.73 8.06 12.39
CA ASP A 16 8.11 7.62 11.05
C ASP A 16 7.00 6.79 10.38
N ASP A 17 6.33 5.91 11.13
CA ASP A 17 5.18 5.16 10.66
C ASP A 17 4.03 6.10 10.26
N GLU A 18 3.70 7.07 11.11
CA GLU A 18 2.70 8.12 10.81
C GLU A 18 3.12 8.96 9.58
N GLN A 19 4.41 9.28 9.45
CA GLN A 19 4.90 10.03 8.29
C GLN A 19 4.78 9.21 7.00
N THR A 20 5.03 7.91 7.06
CA THR A 20 4.84 7.00 5.92
C THR A 20 3.37 6.99 5.47
N ILE A 21 2.42 6.98 6.41
CA ILE A 21 0.98 7.06 6.09
C ILE A 21 0.63 8.42 5.45
N ARG A 22 1.19 9.54 5.96
CA ARG A 22 1.00 10.87 5.34
C ARG A 22 1.56 10.91 3.92
N ASN A 23 2.75 10.38 3.71
CA ASN A 23 3.36 10.30 2.39
C ASN A 23 2.51 9.46 1.42
N ALA A 24 1.94 8.34 1.90
CA ALA A 24 1.04 7.53 1.11
C ALA A 24 -0.24 8.29 0.70
N ALA A 25 -0.81 9.09 1.58
CA ALA A 25 -1.95 9.93 1.25
C ALA A 25 -1.59 10.97 0.17
N THR A 26 -0.40 11.58 0.26
CA THR A 26 0.12 12.52 -0.75
C THR A 26 0.32 11.84 -2.11
N VAL A 27 0.91 10.65 -2.13
CA VAL A 27 1.10 9.84 -3.34
C VAL A 27 -0.23 9.53 -4.01
N LEU A 28 -1.19 8.99 -3.24
CA LEU A 28 -2.52 8.68 -3.77
C LEU A 28 -3.22 9.92 -4.35
N GLN A 29 -3.21 11.03 -3.62
CA GLN A 29 -3.82 12.27 -4.07
C GLN A 29 -3.19 12.75 -5.39
N ALA A 30 -1.86 12.72 -5.49
CA ALA A 30 -1.14 13.13 -6.69
C ALA A 30 -1.45 12.21 -7.88
N MET A 31 -1.44 10.89 -7.69
CA MET A 31 -1.68 9.92 -8.76
C MET A 31 -3.13 9.89 -9.24
N VAL A 32 -4.10 10.17 -8.36
CA VAL A 32 -5.51 10.31 -8.76
C VAL A 32 -5.74 11.67 -9.48
N ALA A 33 -5.11 12.75 -9.01
CA ALA A 33 -5.23 14.06 -9.65
C ALA A 33 -4.63 14.09 -11.05
N SER A 34 -3.49 13.43 -11.27
CA SER A 34 -2.85 13.28 -12.60
C SER A 34 -3.54 12.23 -13.49
N LYS A 35 -4.53 11.51 -12.98
CA LYS A 35 -5.22 10.39 -13.65
C LYS A 35 -4.30 9.18 -13.95
N ASP A 36 -3.14 9.10 -13.33
CA ASP A 36 -2.28 7.92 -13.40
C ASP A 36 -3.01 6.70 -12.79
N VAL A 37 -3.77 6.95 -11.73
CA VAL A 37 -4.70 5.97 -11.11
C VAL A 37 -6.13 6.47 -11.29
N PRO A 38 -6.96 5.84 -12.13
CA PRO A 38 -8.35 6.25 -12.30
C PRO A 38 -9.16 6.03 -11.01
N ALA A 39 -9.83 7.07 -10.53
CA ALA A 39 -10.66 6.99 -9.32
C ALA A 39 -11.75 5.90 -9.44
N SER A 40 -12.28 5.68 -10.63
CA SER A 40 -13.27 4.63 -10.92
C SER A 40 -12.71 3.21 -10.72
N VAL A 41 -11.41 3.01 -10.89
CA VAL A 41 -10.74 1.73 -10.64
C VAL A 41 -10.49 1.56 -9.15
N VAL A 42 -10.04 2.62 -8.45
CA VAL A 42 -9.91 2.61 -6.99
C VAL A 42 -11.26 2.32 -6.32
N ALA A 43 -12.35 2.85 -6.88
CA ALA A 43 -13.71 2.60 -6.36
C ALA A 43 -14.13 1.13 -6.44
N LYS A 44 -13.56 0.33 -7.34
CA LYS A 44 -13.83 -1.10 -7.50
C LYS A 44 -12.92 -2.00 -6.66
N ALA A 45 -11.83 -1.47 -6.13
CA ALA A 45 -10.87 -2.24 -5.36
C ALA A 45 -11.45 -2.64 -3.99
N ASP A 46 -11.15 -3.84 -3.56
CA ASP A 46 -11.48 -4.36 -2.22
C ASP A 46 -10.49 -3.82 -1.19
N CYS A 47 -9.20 -3.80 -1.55
CA CYS A 47 -8.15 -3.21 -0.74
C CYS A 47 -7.19 -2.39 -1.60
N ILE A 48 -6.48 -1.46 -0.96
CA ILE A 48 -5.44 -0.65 -1.55
C ILE A 48 -4.19 -0.70 -0.68
N ILE A 49 -3.03 -0.89 -1.31
CA ILE A 49 -1.72 -0.73 -0.68
C ILE A 49 -1.01 0.42 -1.37
N ILE A 50 -0.48 1.36 -0.60
CA ILE A 50 0.24 2.51 -1.13
C ILE A 50 1.65 2.48 -0.55
N LEU A 51 2.64 2.36 -1.43
CA LEU A 51 4.05 2.21 -1.06
C LEU A 51 4.83 3.42 -1.57
N PRO A 52 5.00 4.48 -0.75
CA PRO A 52 5.78 5.64 -1.14
C PRO A 52 7.26 5.31 -1.18
N SER A 53 7.94 5.83 -2.19
CA SER A 53 9.40 5.82 -2.32
C SER A 53 10.04 4.44 -2.19
N VAL A 54 9.46 3.41 -2.80
CA VAL A 54 10.08 2.08 -2.89
C VAL A 54 11.42 2.21 -3.58
N LYS A 55 12.47 1.79 -2.90
CA LYS A 55 13.85 1.86 -3.38
C LYS A 55 14.20 0.56 -4.12
N LYS A 56 14.72 0.71 -5.33
CA LYS A 56 15.38 -0.36 -6.07
C LYS A 56 16.85 -0.01 -6.21
N PHE A 57 17.71 -0.91 -5.84
CA PHE A 57 19.15 -0.76 -6.00
C PHE A 57 19.71 -2.05 -6.59
N ALA A 58 20.66 -1.93 -7.51
CA ALA A 58 21.36 -3.06 -8.09
C ALA A 58 22.80 -2.68 -8.42
N ILE A 59 23.75 -3.44 -7.87
CA ILE A 59 25.14 -3.51 -8.29
C ILE A 59 25.46 -5.01 -8.37
N GLY A 60 25.12 -5.63 -9.53
CA GLY A 60 25.26 -7.08 -9.73
C GLY A 60 24.06 -7.88 -9.20
N ILE A 61 23.84 -7.91 -7.90
CA ILE A 61 22.61 -8.43 -7.26
C ILE A 61 21.86 -7.24 -6.70
N GLY A 62 20.59 -7.09 -7.07
CA GLY A 62 19.77 -5.97 -6.66
C GLY A 62 18.75 -6.32 -5.59
N GLY A 63 18.27 -5.31 -4.88
CA GLY A 63 17.20 -5.43 -3.92
C GLY A 63 16.09 -4.41 -4.17
N THR A 64 14.89 -4.77 -3.76
CA THR A 64 13.74 -3.89 -3.67
C THR A 64 13.36 -3.79 -2.20
N GLY A 65 13.10 -2.59 -1.71
CA GLY A 65 12.64 -2.39 -0.34
C GLY A 65 11.79 -1.15 -0.20
N GLY A 66 10.75 -1.26 0.60
CA GLY A 66 9.85 -0.16 0.91
C GLY A 66 8.77 -0.58 1.91
N ARG A 67 7.96 0.37 2.35
CA ARG A 67 6.86 0.14 3.27
C ARG A 67 5.73 1.14 3.04
N GLY A 68 4.53 0.79 3.45
CA GLY A 68 3.39 1.67 3.35
C GLY A 68 2.10 1.06 3.86
N PRO A 69 1.03 1.86 3.95
CA PRO A 69 -0.25 1.41 4.47
C PRO A 69 -1.06 0.60 3.47
N MET A 70 -1.80 -0.37 3.99
CA MET A 70 -2.91 -1.07 3.36
C MET A 70 -4.21 -0.69 4.05
N SER A 71 -5.24 -0.35 3.30
CA SER A 71 -6.62 -0.21 3.78
C SER A 71 -7.53 -1.11 2.94
N CYS A 72 -8.54 -1.68 3.58
CA CYS A 72 -9.58 -2.47 2.91
C CYS A 72 -10.95 -1.85 3.15
N ARG A 73 -11.89 -2.19 2.29
CA ARG A 73 -13.29 -1.83 2.54
C ARG A 73 -13.88 -2.76 3.58
N ALA A 74 -14.67 -2.20 4.49
CA ALA A 74 -15.37 -2.96 5.52
C ALA A 74 -16.53 -3.78 4.94
N GLY A 75 -16.96 -4.79 5.70
CA GLY A 75 -18.09 -5.65 5.36
C GLY A 75 -17.73 -6.90 4.57
N LYS A 76 -18.63 -7.88 4.56
CA LYS A 76 -18.35 -9.22 4.00
C LYS A 76 -17.95 -9.23 2.52
N ASN A 77 -18.42 -8.26 1.74
CA ASN A 77 -18.16 -8.16 0.30
C ASN A 77 -17.37 -6.90 -0.03
N PHE A 78 -16.55 -6.40 0.88
CA PHE A 78 -15.75 -5.17 0.70
C PHE A 78 -16.58 -4.01 0.13
N SER A 79 -17.84 -3.84 0.61
CA SER A 79 -18.76 -2.83 0.10
C SER A 79 -18.86 -1.57 0.97
N GLY A 80 -18.26 -1.60 2.15
CA GLY A 80 -18.32 -0.52 3.13
C GLY A 80 -17.29 0.58 2.95
N LYS A 81 -17.15 1.38 4.02
CA LYS A 81 -16.12 2.43 4.11
C LYS A 81 -14.73 1.81 4.25
N TRP A 82 -13.71 2.59 3.92
CA TRP A 82 -12.33 2.19 4.09
C TRP A 82 -11.95 2.08 5.58
N SER A 83 -11.18 1.05 5.90
CA SER A 83 -10.72 0.70 7.25
C SER A 83 -9.56 1.59 7.73
N ALA A 84 -9.24 1.48 9.01
CA ALA A 84 -7.94 1.90 9.53
C ALA A 84 -6.81 1.20 8.75
N PRO A 85 -5.66 1.89 8.48
CA PRO A 85 -4.58 1.32 7.69
C PRO A 85 -3.71 0.37 8.52
N ALA A 86 -3.37 -0.80 7.96
CA ALA A 86 -2.30 -1.67 8.45
C ALA A 86 -1.01 -1.42 7.66
N MET A 87 0.14 -1.48 8.32
CA MET A 87 1.44 -1.32 7.66
C MET A 87 1.90 -2.62 7.02
N TYR A 88 2.50 -2.48 5.85
CA TYR A 88 3.08 -3.54 5.05
C TYR A 88 4.49 -3.17 4.60
N THR A 89 5.32 -4.16 4.45
CA THR A 89 6.63 -4.04 3.79
C THR A 89 6.57 -4.67 2.41
N ILE A 90 7.35 -4.14 1.48
CA ILE A 90 7.69 -4.81 0.24
C ILE A 90 9.18 -5.03 0.21
N GLY A 91 9.58 -6.25 -0.13
CA GLY A 91 10.98 -6.62 -0.23
C GLY A 91 11.19 -7.66 -1.31
N GLY A 92 12.41 -7.74 -1.84
CA GLY A 92 12.74 -8.76 -2.83
C GLY A 92 14.16 -8.62 -3.35
N ALA A 93 14.72 -9.76 -3.79
CA ALA A 93 15.92 -9.76 -4.59
C ALA A 93 15.51 -9.55 -6.06
N SER A 94 16.14 -8.62 -6.73
CA SER A 94 15.98 -8.42 -8.18
C SER A 94 17.30 -8.73 -8.86
N ALA A 95 17.28 -9.67 -9.80
CA ALA A 95 18.39 -9.85 -10.74
C ALA A 95 18.17 -8.87 -11.90
N GLY A 96 19.07 -7.91 -12.09
CA GLY A 96 18.99 -6.98 -13.21
C GLY A 96 20.08 -5.91 -13.14
N PHE A 97 20.65 -5.62 -14.29
CA PHE A 97 21.61 -4.52 -14.45
C PHE A 97 20.87 -3.19 -14.41
N GLN A 98 20.69 -2.61 -13.22
CA GLN A 98 20.36 -1.20 -13.09
C GLN A 98 21.41 -0.55 -12.19
N ILE A 99 22.29 0.25 -12.79
CA ILE A 99 23.22 1.10 -12.06
C ILE A 99 22.40 2.33 -11.60
N GLY A 100 22.18 2.45 -10.29
CA GLY A 100 21.53 3.60 -9.68
C GLY A 100 20.35 3.24 -8.79
N GLY A 101 20.16 4.01 -7.72
CA GLY A 101 18.97 3.93 -6.86
C GLY A 101 17.81 4.73 -7.46
N THR A 102 16.70 4.07 -7.73
CA THR A 102 15.46 4.76 -8.09
C THR A 102 14.47 4.65 -6.94
N ALA A 103 13.81 5.76 -6.60
CA ALA A 103 12.66 5.77 -5.72
C ALA A 103 11.39 5.83 -6.60
N THR A 104 10.47 4.91 -6.35
CA THR A 104 9.23 4.78 -7.12
C THR A 104 8.07 4.65 -6.15
N ASP A 105 7.04 5.45 -6.37
CA ASP A 105 5.79 5.33 -5.65
C ASP A 105 4.92 4.27 -6.32
N PHE A 106 4.29 3.40 -5.52
CA PHE A 106 3.37 2.40 -6.01
C PHE A 106 1.99 2.52 -5.35
N VAL A 107 0.97 2.34 -6.16
CA VAL A 107 -0.40 2.09 -5.71
C VAL A 107 -0.82 0.73 -6.24
N LEU A 108 -1.11 -0.19 -5.33
CA LEU A 108 -1.56 -1.55 -5.61
C LEU A 108 -3.04 -1.65 -5.24
N LEU A 109 -3.87 -2.04 -6.18
CA LEU A 109 -5.29 -2.25 -5.98
C LEU A 109 -5.55 -3.75 -5.99
N ILE A 110 -6.06 -4.29 -4.89
CA ILE A 110 -6.45 -5.70 -4.78
C ILE A 110 -7.92 -5.79 -5.20
N MET A 111 -8.19 -6.58 -6.23
CA MET A 111 -9.46 -6.59 -6.95
C MET A 111 -10.31 -7.84 -6.67
N ALA A 112 -9.74 -8.84 -5.99
CA ALA A 112 -10.42 -10.11 -5.73
C ALA A 112 -10.38 -10.45 -4.23
N PRO A 113 -11.49 -10.88 -3.63
CA PRO A 113 -11.54 -11.26 -2.20
C PRO A 113 -10.54 -12.35 -1.83
N GLU A 114 -10.30 -13.32 -2.71
CA GLU A 114 -9.35 -14.41 -2.49
C GLU A 114 -7.90 -13.91 -2.43
N ALA A 115 -7.59 -12.85 -3.18
CA ALA A 115 -6.30 -12.19 -3.11
C ALA A 115 -6.13 -11.40 -1.81
N VAL A 116 -7.21 -10.78 -1.30
CA VAL A 116 -7.21 -10.12 0.00
C VAL A 116 -6.86 -11.12 1.09
N ASP A 117 -7.51 -12.28 1.11
CA ASP A 117 -7.26 -13.30 2.13
C ASP A 117 -5.80 -13.75 2.15
N LYS A 118 -5.21 -14.01 0.98
CA LYS A 118 -3.79 -14.36 0.87
C LYS A 118 -2.87 -13.27 1.43
N VAL A 119 -3.12 -12.01 1.07
CA VAL A 119 -2.30 -10.87 1.54
C VAL A 119 -2.43 -10.65 3.04
N LEU A 120 -3.59 -10.91 3.62
CA LEU A 120 -3.84 -10.71 5.05
C LEU A 120 -3.28 -11.81 5.93
N ASP A 121 -3.18 -13.04 5.42
CA ASP A 121 -2.79 -14.21 6.23
C ASP A 121 -1.30 -14.47 6.24
N SER A 122 -0.58 -14.07 5.20
CA SER A 122 0.83 -14.42 5.07
C SER A 122 1.59 -13.51 4.11
N LYS A 123 2.91 -13.67 4.14
CA LYS A 123 3.80 -13.13 3.12
C LYS A 123 3.47 -13.72 1.76
N VAL A 124 3.21 -12.86 0.78
CA VAL A 124 2.88 -13.25 -0.59
C VAL A 124 3.92 -12.75 -1.58
N LYS A 125 4.19 -13.54 -2.62
CA LYS A 125 5.05 -13.16 -3.74
C LYS A 125 4.21 -12.68 -4.90
N VAL A 126 4.41 -11.42 -5.28
CA VAL A 126 3.75 -10.80 -6.44
C VAL A 126 4.24 -11.47 -7.72
N GLY A 127 3.32 -11.92 -8.55
CA GLY A 127 3.60 -12.62 -9.80
C GLY A 127 3.77 -14.14 -9.67
N GLN A 128 3.76 -14.67 -8.43
CA GLN A 128 3.74 -16.12 -8.16
C GLN A 128 2.47 -16.54 -7.42
N ASP A 129 2.27 -15.98 -6.22
CA ASP A 129 1.10 -16.29 -5.39
C ASP A 129 -0.12 -15.47 -5.79
N LEU A 130 0.13 -14.28 -6.36
CA LEU A 130 -0.87 -13.33 -6.85
C LEU A 130 -0.50 -12.83 -8.24
N THR A 131 -1.45 -12.89 -9.16
CA THR A 131 -1.28 -12.31 -10.48
C THR A 131 -1.33 -10.78 -10.41
N ALA A 132 -0.41 -10.12 -11.08
CA ALA A 132 -0.34 -8.66 -11.09
C ALA A 132 -0.28 -8.12 -12.52
N ALA A 133 -1.12 -7.12 -12.81
CA ALA A 133 -1.09 -6.36 -14.05
C ALA A 133 -0.69 -4.91 -13.79
N ALA A 134 0.10 -4.32 -14.71
CA ALA A 134 0.45 -2.91 -14.64
C ALA A 134 -0.63 -2.04 -15.30
N GLY A 135 -1.14 -1.02 -14.59
CA GLY A 135 -1.97 0.03 -15.21
C GLY A 135 -1.13 1.03 -16.00
N PRO A 136 -1.71 1.76 -16.96
CA PRO A 136 -3.10 1.98 -17.34
C PRO A 136 -3.62 1.13 -18.52
N GLY A 137 -2.92 0.09 -18.95
CA GLY A 137 -3.31 -0.75 -20.12
C GLY A 137 -4.68 -1.43 -20.03
N ILE A 138 -5.41 -1.23 -18.95
CA ILE A 138 -6.71 -1.84 -18.66
C ILE A 138 -7.89 -1.04 -19.26
N THR A 139 -7.63 0.11 -19.86
CA THR A 139 -8.68 1.06 -20.22
C THR A 139 -9.46 0.72 -21.50
N LYS A 140 -9.06 -0.28 -22.27
CA LYS A 140 -9.73 -0.56 -23.55
C LYS A 140 -10.86 -1.59 -23.55
N ALA A 141 -11.10 -2.29 -22.46
CA ALA A 141 -12.09 -3.37 -22.47
C ALA A 141 -13.07 -3.45 -21.30
N GLY A 142 -13.08 -2.53 -20.36
CA GLY A 142 -14.07 -2.59 -19.27
C GLY A 142 -13.96 -3.80 -18.34
N SER A 143 -13.13 -4.77 -18.66
CA SER A 143 -12.85 -5.92 -17.84
C SER A 143 -11.43 -5.78 -17.25
N VAL A 144 -11.38 -5.68 -15.94
CA VAL A 144 -10.20 -5.95 -15.14
C VAL A 144 -10.03 -7.48 -15.20
N GLY A 145 -9.66 -8.00 -16.37
CA GLY A 145 -9.69 -9.42 -16.64
C GLY A 145 -8.64 -10.16 -15.81
N GLY A 146 -9.07 -10.86 -14.77
CA GLY A 146 -8.34 -11.97 -14.19
C GLY A 146 -7.08 -11.67 -13.40
N SER A 147 -6.73 -10.42 -13.13
CA SER A 147 -5.56 -10.10 -12.28
C SER A 147 -5.99 -9.80 -10.84
N ASP A 148 -5.33 -10.46 -9.89
CA ASP A 148 -5.58 -10.27 -8.46
C ASP A 148 -5.21 -8.86 -7.99
N ILE A 149 -4.13 -8.30 -8.56
CA ILE A 149 -3.58 -6.98 -8.22
C ILE A 149 -3.39 -6.12 -9.48
N LEU A 150 -3.84 -4.87 -9.40
CA LEU A 150 -3.47 -3.83 -10.36
C LEU A 150 -2.39 -2.94 -9.75
N SER A 151 -1.26 -2.83 -10.43
CA SER A 151 -0.10 -2.06 -9.99
C SER A 151 0.06 -0.79 -10.81
N TYR A 152 0.09 0.35 -10.15
CA TYR A 152 0.39 1.66 -10.72
C TYR A 152 1.67 2.18 -10.10
N ALA A 153 2.60 2.63 -10.93
CA ALA A 153 3.90 3.10 -10.50
C ALA A 153 4.18 4.52 -11.01
N ARG A 154 4.82 5.34 -10.18
CA ARG A 154 5.24 6.69 -10.51
C ARG A 154 6.68 6.91 -10.08
N ALA A 155 7.57 7.20 -11.02
CA ALA A 155 8.97 7.51 -10.76
C ALA A 155 9.26 8.95 -11.21
N LYS A 156 9.91 9.76 -10.36
CA LYS A 156 10.26 11.16 -10.66
C LYS A 156 9.06 12.00 -11.18
N GLY A 157 7.86 11.74 -10.65
CA GLY A 157 6.64 12.46 -11.05
C GLY A 157 6.01 12.01 -12.36
N LEU A 158 6.57 11.01 -13.05
CA LEU A 158 6.05 10.44 -14.28
C LEU A 158 5.54 9.01 -14.05
N PHE A 159 4.44 8.65 -14.73
CA PHE A 159 3.96 7.28 -14.74
C PHE A 159 5.06 6.33 -15.25
N ALA A 160 5.29 5.25 -14.53
CA ALA A 160 6.25 4.22 -14.89
C ALA A 160 5.54 2.87 -14.92
N GLY A 161 5.49 2.22 -16.09
CA GLY A 161 5.00 0.86 -16.25
C GLY A 161 5.96 -0.15 -15.63
N MET A 162 6.07 -0.17 -14.30
CA MET A 162 6.99 -1.05 -13.57
C MET A 162 6.22 -2.18 -12.89
N SER A 163 6.76 -3.39 -12.97
CA SER A 163 6.25 -4.57 -12.29
C SER A 163 6.93 -4.75 -10.94
N LEU A 164 6.16 -5.24 -9.96
CA LEU A 164 6.64 -5.72 -8.67
C LEU A 164 6.81 -7.25 -8.65
N SER A 165 6.73 -7.92 -9.80
CA SER A 165 6.91 -9.37 -9.90
C SER A 165 8.22 -9.80 -9.25
N GLY A 166 8.17 -10.87 -8.45
CA GLY A 166 9.29 -11.36 -7.66
C GLY A 166 9.50 -10.67 -6.32
N SER A 167 8.81 -9.55 -6.06
CA SER A 167 8.81 -8.94 -4.73
C SER A 167 7.80 -9.62 -3.81
N SER A 168 8.09 -9.62 -2.52
CA SER A 168 7.19 -10.12 -1.48
C SER A 168 6.52 -8.96 -0.76
N LEU A 169 5.23 -9.07 -0.52
CA LEU A 169 4.46 -8.24 0.40
C LEU A 169 4.31 -8.99 1.73
N ASP A 170 4.55 -8.29 2.83
CA ASP A 170 4.55 -8.88 4.17
C ASP A 170 3.92 -7.89 5.16
N PRO A 171 2.96 -8.31 6.02
CA PRO A 171 2.47 -7.46 7.10
C PRO A 171 3.61 -7.01 8.02
N ASP A 172 3.68 -5.71 8.29
CA ASP A 172 4.66 -5.13 9.24
C ASP A 172 4.08 -5.14 10.65
N GLY A 173 4.21 -6.28 11.34
CA GLY A 173 3.66 -6.47 12.68
C GLY A 173 4.18 -5.44 13.70
N ASP A 174 5.47 -5.15 13.66
CA ASP A 174 6.12 -4.21 14.58
C ASP A 174 5.60 -2.77 14.37
N ALA A 175 5.44 -2.34 13.12
CA ALA A 175 4.87 -1.03 12.82
C ALA A 175 3.40 -0.96 13.23
N ASN A 176 2.64 -2.03 13.05
CA ASN A 176 1.24 -2.11 13.46
C ASN A 176 1.12 -2.01 14.99
N GLU A 177 1.96 -2.72 15.73
CA GLU A 177 1.99 -2.64 17.19
C GLU A 177 2.37 -1.23 17.66
N ARG A 178 3.39 -0.61 17.08
CA ARG A 178 3.78 0.78 17.41
C ARG A 178 2.67 1.79 17.14
N LEU A 179 2.00 1.68 16.00
CA LEU A 179 0.92 2.59 15.62
C LEU A 179 -0.27 2.50 16.57
N TYR A 180 -0.68 1.30 16.92
CA TYR A 180 -1.92 1.06 17.68
C TYR A 180 -1.71 0.80 19.16
N GLY A 181 -0.45 0.69 19.62
CA GLY A 181 -0.11 0.52 21.03
C GLY A 181 -0.48 -0.86 21.60
N LYS A 182 -0.71 -1.85 20.74
CA LYS A 182 -0.99 -3.25 21.10
C LYS A 182 -0.66 -4.18 19.96
N ALA A 183 -0.33 -5.41 20.27
CA ALA A 183 -0.18 -6.47 19.27
C ALA A 183 -1.53 -6.68 18.56
N VAL A 184 -1.55 -6.47 17.24
CA VAL A 184 -2.74 -6.59 16.40
C VAL A 184 -2.32 -6.96 14.99
N SER A 185 -2.97 -7.95 14.42
CA SER A 185 -2.70 -8.41 13.05
C SER A 185 -3.24 -7.42 12.00
N ALA A 186 -2.66 -7.46 10.81
CA ALA A 186 -3.17 -6.68 9.68
C ALA A 186 -4.65 -7.01 9.40
N ARG A 187 -5.04 -8.28 9.46
CA ARG A 187 -6.42 -8.72 9.29
C ARG A 187 -7.36 -8.05 10.32
N GLU A 188 -7.04 -8.08 11.60
CA GLU A 188 -7.86 -7.44 12.64
C GLU A 188 -7.98 -5.93 12.46
N ILE A 189 -6.91 -5.27 11.94
CA ILE A 189 -6.93 -3.84 11.66
C ILE A 189 -7.91 -3.52 10.53
N VAL A 190 -7.81 -4.24 9.39
CA VAL A 190 -8.51 -3.84 8.16
C VAL A 190 -9.91 -4.45 8.02
N THR A 191 -10.21 -5.57 8.68
CA THR A 191 -11.53 -6.22 8.59
C THR A 191 -12.39 -6.02 9.83
N GLY A 192 -11.76 -5.71 10.96
CA GLY A 192 -12.42 -5.53 12.25
C GLY A 192 -12.46 -4.08 12.71
N ASN A 193 -13.20 -3.84 13.77
CA ASN A 193 -13.15 -2.57 14.51
C ASN A 193 -12.15 -2.64 15.68
N ALA A 194 -11.08 -3.43 15.52
CA ALA A 194 -10.12 -3.72 16.59
C ALA A 194 -9.32 -2.48 17.01
N VAL A 195 -9.17 -1.51 16.12
CA VAL A 195 -8.40 -0.30 16.35
C VAL A 195 -9.10 0.95 15.80
N LYS A 196 -8.76 2.10 16.37
CA LYS A 196 -9.14 3.41 15.82
C LYS A 196 -7.97 3.91 14.95
N ALA A 197 -8.30 4.42 13.77
CA ALA A 197 -7.28 5.02 12.90
C ALA A 197 -6.56 6.15 13.62
N THR A 198 -5.24 6.17 13.48
CA THR A 198 -4.35 7.24 13.97
C THR A 198 -4.63 8.56 13.25
N PRO A 199 -4.08 9.71 13.66
CA PRO A 199 -4.29 10.97 12.97
C PRO A 199 -3.96 10.92 11.47
N ALA A 200 -2.80 10.36 11.07
CA ALA A 200 -2.46 10.18 9.65
C ALA A 200 -3.38 9.15 8.98
N GLY A 201 -3.73 8.07 9.67
CA GLY A 201 -4.67 7.08 9.20
C GLY A 201 -6.05 7.66 8.90
N LYS A 202 -6.58 8.55 9.76
CA LYS A 202 -7.86 9.24 9.52
C LYS A 202 -7.80 10.10 8.26
N SER A 203 -6.69 10.81 8.03
CA SER A 203 -6.51 11.62 6.82
C SER A 203 -6.52 10.77 5.56
N LEU A 204 -5.79 9.63 5.56
CA LEU A 204 -5.78 8.68 4.44
C LEU A 204 -7.18 8.10 4.19
N VAL A 205 -7.86 7.62 5.24
CA VAL A 205 -9.22 7.06 5.15
C VAL A 205 -10.22 8.09 4.62
N SER A 206 -10.13 9.34 5.07
CA SER A 206 -10.97 10.45 4.57
C SER A 206 -10.74 10.69 3.08
N LEU A 207 -9.48 10.71 2.65
CA LEU A 207 -9.11 10.85 1.24
C LEU A 207 -9.69 9.69 0.40
N LEU A 208 -9.52 8.45 0.84
CA LEU A 208 -10.05 7.26 0.18
C LEU A 208 -11.58 7.31 0.06
N ASN A 209 -12.28 7.66 1.14
CA ASN A 209 -13.74 7.77 1.12
C ASN A 209 -14.24 8.90 0.21
N SER A 210 -13.48 9.99 0.05
CA SER A 210 -13.86 11.12 -0.81
C SER A 210 -13.57 10.88 -2.30
N LYS A 211 -12.48 10.19 -2.64
CA LYS A 211 -12.00 10.01 -4.02
C LYS A 211 -12.39 8.65 -4.62
N ALA A 212 -12.65 7.67 -3.79
CA ALA A 212 -12.93 6.29 -4.17
C ALA A 212 -14.18 5.75 -3.45
N ALA A 213 -15.18 6.57 -3.29
CA ALA A 213 -16.48 6.10 -2.80
C ALA A 213 -17.03 5.04 -3.79
N LYS A 214 -17.44 3.88 -3.27
CA LYS A 214 -18.10 2.88 -4.10
C LYS A 214 -19.44 3.47 -4.55
N HIS A 215 -19.68 3.56 -5.85
CA HIS A 215 -21.00 3.92 -6.34
C HIS A 215 -21.96 2.78 -5.93
N SER A 216 -22.94 3.08 -5.08
CA SER A 216 -24.10 2.20 -4.90
C SER A 216 -24.84 2.14 -6.23
N ASN A 217 -24.89 0.96 -6.83
CA ASN A 217 -25.85 0.68 -7.89
C ASN A 217 -27.25 0.68 -7.29
#